data_517c4eed572f13dd168326e597f043b6
#
_entry.id   517c4eed572f13dd168326e597f043b6
#
_cell.length_a   1.000
_cell.length_b   1.000
_cell.length_c   1.000
_cell.angle_alpha   90.00
_cell.angle_beta   90.00
_cell.angle_gamma   90.00
#
_symmetry.space_group_name_H-M   'P 1'
#
loop_
_entity.id
_entity.type
_entity.pdbx_description
1 polymer ?
#
loop_
_entity_poly.entity_id
_entity_poly.type
_entity_poly.pdbx_seq_one_letter_code
_entity_poly.pdbx_strand_id
1 'polypeptide(L)'
;VLIGLAMSRTADALINAIDSGLRTLFATPHASRALDLPTDNPPLNAAQQRDSASLMRVNHVGEVCAQGLYAAQALGARVFYKDEALAGHLEAASVEENDHLAWTSERLHELNGRPSLLNPVWYAGSFAMGLLAARLGKRVSLGFVVATEQQVEAHLASHMTRLDPSDTRSNAIVAHMKQDEARHAKRAQAAGGMTLPQPVQAAMRGAAKIMTTVAQRI
;
A
#
# COMPACT_ATOMS: atom_id res chain seq x y z
N VAL A 1 32.85 2.72 -21.26
CA VAL A 1 31.82 1.69 -21.41
C VAL A 1 31.12 1.41 -20.08
N LEU A 2 31.82 1.20 -18.95
CA LEU A 2 31.24 0.92 -17.63
C LEU A 2 30.39 2.08 -17.06
N ILE A 3 30.79 3.34 -17.29
CA ILE A 3 30.03 4.53 -16.84
C ILE A 3 28.69 4.66 -17.59
N GLY A 4 28.68 4.41 -18.90
CA GLY A 4 27.47 4.46 -19.70
C GLY A 4 26.43 3.38 -19.29
N LEU A 5 26.88 2.18 -18.92
CA LEU A 5 26.01 1.09 -18.42
C LEU A 5 25.43 1.39 -17.04
N ALA A 6 26.20 2.03 -16.16
CA ALA A 6 25.73 2.40 -14.81
C ALA A 6 24.72 3.58 -14.86
N MET A 7 24.93 4.54 -15.76
CA MET A 7 23.96 5.63 -16.01
C MET A 7 22.65 5.11 -16.62
N SER A 8 22.70 4.14 -17.53
CA SER A 8 21.52 3.48 -18.09
C SER A 8 20.68 2.80 -16.99
N ARG A 9 21.30 1.98 -16.15
CA ARG A 9 20.59 1.27 -15.06
C ARG A 9 19.90 2.21 -14.06
N THR A 10 20.51 3.34 -13.75
CA THR A 10 19.90 4.33 -12.85
C THR A 10 18.73 5.05 -13.55
N ALA A 11 18.90 5.39 -14.83
CA ALA A 11 17.84 6.00 -15.63
C ALA A 11 16.64 5.02 -15.77
N ASP A 12 16.90 3.75 -16.07
CA ASP A 12 15.87 2.72 -16.17
C ASP A 12 15.12 2.54 -14.83
N ALA A 13 15.83 2.54 -13.71
CA ALA A 13 15.21 2.45 -12.39
C ALA A 13 14.30 3.66 -12.09
N LEU A 14 14.72 4.86 -12.50
CA LEU A 14 13.90 6.06 -12.34
C LEU A 14 12.66 6.04 -13.26
N ILE A 15 12.82 5.61 -14.51
CA ILE A 15 11.73 5.47 -15.46
C ILE A 15 10.70 4.47 -14.92
N ASN A 16 11.16 3.33 -14.40
CA ASN A 16 10.27 2.33 -13.80
C ASN A 16 9.51 2.88 -12.59
N ALA A 17 10.16 3.67 -11.73
CA ALA A 17 9.50 4.28 -10.58
C ALA A 17 8.44 5.31 -11.01
N ILE A 18 8.70 6.09 -12.07
CA ILE A 18 7.73 7.04 -12.64
C ILE A 18 6.57 6.29 -13.29
N ASP A 19 6.84 5.26 -14.10
CA ASP A 19 5.80 4.44 -14.73
C ASP A 19 4.89 3.77 -13.70
N SER A 20 5.48 3.20 -12.63
CA SER A 20 4.72 2.65 -11.50
C SER A 20 3.78 3.69 -10.89
N GLY A 21 4.25 4.93 -10.67
CA GLY A 21 3.42 6.01 -10.15
C GLY A 21 2.29 6.40 -11.08
N LEU A 22 2.56 6.52 -12.36
CA LEU A 22 1.54 6.84 -13.36
C LEU A 22 0.47 5.74 -13.45
N ARG A 23 0.87 4.47 -13.42
CA ARG A 23 -0.07 3.34 -13.42
C ARG A 23 -0.92 3.33 -12.16
N THR A 24 -0.32 3.49 -10.98
CA THR A 24 -1.06 3.52 -9.71
C THR A 24 -2.11 4.62 -9.67
N LEU A 25 -1.81 5.80 -10.24
CA LEU A 25 -2.68 6.97 -10.12
C LEU A 25 -3.71 7.09 -11.26
N PHE A 26 -3.41 6.58 -12.46
CA PHE A 26 -4.19 6.89 -13.65
C PHE A 26 -4.63 5.66 -14.46
N ALA A 27 -4.06 4.47 -14.22
CA ALA A 27 -4.55 3.25 -14.86
C ALA A 27 -5.61 2.57 -14.01
N THR A 28 -6.47 1.77 -14.65
CA THR A 28 -7.36 0.85 -13.93
C THR A 28 -6.52 -0.30 -13.39
N PRO A 29 -6.49 -0.51 -12.06
CA PRO A 29 -5.73 -1.62 -11.51
C PRO A 29 -6.41 -2.96 -11.84
N HIS A 30 -5.61 -3.98 -12.14
CA HIS A 30 -6.08 -5.33 -12.41
C HIS A 30 -5.40 -6.29 -11.45
N ALA A 31 -6.20 -7.10 -10.76
CA ALA A 31 -5.67 -8.12 -9.87
C ALA A 31 -5.08 -9.29 -10.68
N SER A 32 -3.90 -9.73 -10.28
CA SER A 32 -3.28 -10.97 -10.79
C SER A 32 -3.83 -12.21 -10.10
N ARG A 33 -4.33 -12.07 -8.89
CA ARG A 33 -4.95 -13.07 -8.05
C ARG A 33 -6.46 -12.86 -8.01
N ALA A 34 -7.24 -13.89 -8.36
CA ALA A 34 -8.66 -13.88 -8.09
C ALA A 34 -8.90 -13.97 -6.57
N LEU A 35 -9.86 -13.19 -6.07
CA LEU A 35 -10.34 -13.29 -4.70
C LEU A 35 -11.66 -14.07 -4.71
N ASP A 36 -11.71 -15.13 -3.91
CA ASP A 36 -12.96 -15.89 -3.72
C ASP A 36 -13.87 -15.10 -2.77
N LEU A 37 -14.81 -14.37 -3.38
CA LEU A 37 -15.74 -13.52 -2.64
C LEU A 37 -17.05 -14.26 -2.38
N PRO A 38 -17.69 -14.02 -1.22
CA PRO A 38 -19.01 -14.58 -0.94
C PRO A 38 -20.02 -14.25 -2.04
N THR A 39 -20.76 -15.27 -2.46
CA THR A 39 -21.87 -15.14 -3.42
C THR A 39 -23.10 -14.54 -2.76
N ASP A 40 -23.30 -14.82 -1.46
CA ASP A 40 -24.34 -14.20 -0.64
C ASP A 40 -23.86 -12.80 -0.21
N ASN A 41 -24.47 -11.79 -0.81
CA ASN A 41 -24.19 -10.39 -0.56
C ASN A 41 -25.51 -9.63 -0.41
N PRO A 42 -26.09 -9.64 0.79
CA PRO A 42 -27.36 -8.96 1.06
C PRO A 42 -27.31 -7.48 0.65
N PRO A 43 -28.40 -6.91 0.16
CA PRO A 43 -28.44 -5.50 -0.21
C PRO A 43 -28.24 -4.62 1.02
N LEU A 44 -27.28 -3.72 0.93
CA LEU A 44 -27.03 -2.70 1.95
C LEU A 44 -28.01 -1.55 1.82
N ASN A 45 -28.47 -1.02 2.94
CA ASN A 45 -29.21 0.24 2.90
C ASN A 45 -28.27 1.41 2.60
N ALA A 46 -28.82 2.59 2.28
CA ALA A 46 -28.04 3.75 1.85
C ALA A 46 -27.02 4.26 2.91
N ALA A 47 -27.27 4.05 4.20
CA ALA A 47 -26.34 4.42 5.26
C ALA A 47 -25.18 3.42 5.33
N GLN A 48 -25.48 2.13 5.38
CA GLN A 48 -24.46 1.06 5.37
C GLN A 48 -23.57 1.15 4.13
N GLN A 49 -24.15 1.40 2.94
CA GLN A 49 -23.38 1.56 1.71
C GLN A 49 -22.40 2.73 1.77
N ARG A 50 -22.84 3.89 2.29
CA ARG A 50 -21.96 5.06 2.46
C ARG A 50 -20.82 4.79 3.47
N ASP A 51 -21.14 4.13 4.58
CA ASP A 51 -20.16 3.80 5.61
C ASP A 51 -19.13 2.81 5.08
N SER A 52 -19.55 1.74 4.42
CA SER A 52 -18.65 0.79 3.75
C SER A 52 -17.79 1.47 2.68
N ALA A 53 -18.37 2.32 1.84
CA ALA A 53 -17.63 3.07 0.83
C ALA A 53 -16.56 3.99 1.45
N SER A 54 -16.87 4.62 2.59
CA SER A 54 -15.90 5.49 3.28
C SER A 54 -14.72 4.68 3.84
N LEU A 55 -14.97 3.50 4.41
CA LEU A 55 -13.93 2.60 4.91
C LEU A 55 -13.08 2.02 3.78
N MET A 56 -13.73 1.56 2.71
CA MET A 56 -13.02 1.03 1.54
C MET A 56 -12.19 2.11 0.82
N ARG A 57 -12.62 3.38 0.83
CA ARG A 57 -11.80 4.49 0.33
C ARG A 57 -10.52 4.67 1.14
N VAL A 58 -10.59 4.55 2.45
CA VAL A 58 -9.41 4.61 3.31
C VAL A 58 -8.45 3.46 2.99
N ASN A 59 -8.97 2.23 2.82
CA ASN A 59 -8.14 1.10 2.43
C ASN A 59 -7.48 1.36 1.07
N HIS A 60 -8.25 1.76 0.06
CA HIS A 60 -7.71 2.12 -1.26
C HIS A 60 -6.59 3.18 -1.20
N VAL A 61 -6.72 4.21 -0.36
CA VAL A 61 -5.64 5.20 -0.14
C VAL A 61 -4.43 4.54 0.50
N GLY A 62 -4.62 3.59 1.41
CA GLY A 62 -3.53 2.77 1.97
C GLY A 62 -2.73 2.07 0.88
N GLU A 63 -3.42 1.42 -0.07
CA GLU A 63 -2.77 0.74 -1.20
C GLU A 63 -2.03 1.69 -2.14
N VAL A 64 -2.60 2.87 -2.41
CA VAL A 64 -1.90 3.93 -3.17
C VAL A 64 -0.61 4.35 -2.45
N CYS A 65 -0.65 4.46 -1.12
CA CYS A 65 0.54 4.77 -0.31
C CYS A 65 1.56 3.61 -0.34
N ALA A 66 1.11 2.36 -0.25
CA ALA A 66 1.98 1.18 -0.31
C ALA A 66 2.72 1.11 -1.66
N GLN A 67 2.02 1.33 -2.78
CA GLN A 67 2.63 1.41 -4.10
C GLN A 67 3.74 2.48 -4.16
N GLY A 68 3.49 3.69 -3.64
CA GLY A 68 4.50 4.75 -3.57
C GLY A 68 5.70 4.38 -2.70
N LEU A 69 5.46 3.76 -1.55
CA LEU A 69 6.48 3.31 -0.63
C LEU A 69 7.39 2.24 -1.27
N TYR A 70 6.80 1.18 -1.81
CA TYR A 70 7.54 0.07 -2.44
C TYR A 70 8.33 0.53 -3.68
N ALA A 71 7.75 1.38 -4.54
CA ALA A 71 8.44 1.95 -5.70
C ALA A 71 9.67 2.76 -5.30
N ALA A 72 9.55 3.61 -4.27
CA ALA A 72 10.65 4.42 -3.76
C ALA A 72 11.75 3.57 -3.14
N GLN A 73 11.39 2.53 -2.37
CA GLN A 73 12.36 1.66 -1.72
C GLN A 73 13.07 0.74 -2.72
N ALA A 74 12.38 0.25 -3.76
CA ALA A 74 12.98 -0.50 -4.86
C ALA A 74 13.97 0.37 -5.65
N LEU A 75 13.60 1.63 -5.95
CA LEU A 75 14.51 2.61 -6.52
C LEU A 75 15.73 2.82 -5.62
N GLY A 76 15.52 3.03 -4.32
CA GLY A 76 16.60 3.20 -3.34
C GLY A 76 17.50 1.98 -3.23
N ALA A 77 16.96 0.76 -3.31
CA ALA A 77 17.73 -0.48 -3.32
C ALA A 77 18.70 -0.53 -4.51
N ARG A 78 18.26 -0.13 -5.70
CA ARG A 78 19.11 -0.05 -6.89
C ARG A 78 20.12 1.07 -6.84
N VAL A 79 19.69 2.27 -6.43
CA VAL A 79 20.53 3.47 -6.48
C VAL A 79 21.54 3.53 -5.33
N PHE A 80 21.09 3.28 -4.10
CA PHE A 80 21.91 3.47 -2.90
C PHE A 80 22.69 2.21 -2.51
N TYR A 81 22.11 1.02 -2.69
CA TYR A 81 22.71 -0.23 -2.23
C TYR A 81 23.28 -1.09 -3.35
N LYS A 82 22.88 -0.83 -4.62
CA LYS A 82 23.19 -1.69 -5.78
C LYS A 82 22.70 -3.14 -5.57
N ASP A 83 21.56 -3.29 -4.89
CA ASP A 83 20.99 -4.57 -4.48
C ASP A 83 19.74 -4.88 -5.32
N GLU A 84 19.97 -5.53 -6.48
CA GLU A 84 18.91 -5.92 -7.39
C GLU A 84 17.99 -7.00 -6.78
N ALA A 85 18.53 -7.86 -5.91
CA ALA A 85 17.73 -8.89 -5.24
C ALA A 85 16.70 -8.26 -4.29
N LEU A 86 17.13 -7.26 -3.51
CA LEU A 86 16.23 -6.50 -2.65
C LEU A 86 15.20 -5.71 -3.47
N ALA A 87 15.63 -5.06 -4.55
CA ALA A 87 14.71 -4.32 -5.43
C ALA A 87 13.64 -5.25 -6.00
N GLY A 88 14.03 -6.40 -6.54
CA GLY A 88 13.07 -7.41 -7.05
C GLY A 88 12.14 -7.95 -5.97
N HIS A 89 12.61 -8.11 -4.74
CA HIS A 89 11.76 -8.51 -3.61
C HIS A 89 10.70 -7.46 -3.26
N LEU A 90 11.07 -6.19 -3.26
CA LEU A 90 10.14 -5.07 -3.01
C LEU A 90 9.13 -4.89 -4.15
N GLU A 91 9.57 -5.09 -5.40
CA GLU A 91 8.68 -5.07 -6.55
C GLU A 91 7.68 -6.23 -6.54
N ALA A 92 8.11 -7.42 -6.13
CA ALA A 92 7.21 -8.56 -5.98
C ALA A 92 6.12 -8.29 -4.92
N ALA A 93 6.47 -7.64 -3.80
CA ALA A 93 5.49 -7.19 -2.82
C ALA A 93 4.53 -6.15 -3.43
N SER A 94 5.06 -5.17 -4.18
CA SER A 94 4.22 -4.18 -4.87
C SER A 94 3.21 -4.78 -5.84
N VAL A 95 3.50 -5.95 -6.44
CA VAL A 95 2.52 -6.68 -7.27
C VAL A 95 1.38 -7.25 -6.42
N GLU A 96 1.68 -7.78 -5.22
CA GLU A 96 0.65 -8.24 -4.29
C GLU A 96 -0.22 -7.05 -3.81
N GLU A 97 0.38 -5.88 -3.56
CA GLU A 97 -0.35 -4.64 -3.21
C GLU A 97 -1.23 -4.11 -4.37
N ASN A 98 -0.83 -4.37 -5.62
CA ASN A 98 -1.68 -4.02 -6.76
C ASN A 98 -2.97 -4.87 -6.81
N ASP A 99 -2.94 -6.11 -6.32
CA ASP A 99 -4.14 -6.91 -6.15
C ASP A 99 -5.09 -6.26 -5.13
N HIS A 100 -4.57 -5.79 -3.99
CA HIS A 100 -5.36 -5.06 -2.99
C HIS A 100 -5.94 -3.76 -3.55
N LEU A 101 -5.14 -3.02 -4.32
CA LEU A 101 -5.59 -1.80 -5.00
C LEU A 101 -6.76 -2.10 -5.95
N ALA A 102 -6.67 -3.19 -6.72
CA ALA A 102 -7.72 -3.60 -7.63
C ALA A 102 -9.01 -4.01 -6.89
N TRP A 103 -8.90 -4.85 -5.85
CA TRP A 103 -10.05 -5.29 -5.06
C TRP A 103 -10.75 -4.13 -4.35
N THR A 104 -9.98 -3.20 -3.79
CA THR A 104 -10.56 -2.01 -3.12
C THR A 104 -11.19 -1.05 -4.12
N SER A 105 -10.60 -0.88 -5.31
CA SER A 105 -11.14 -0.06 -6.39
C SER A 105 -12.46 -0.63 -6.92
N GLU A 106 -12.51 -1.93 -7.21
CA GLU A 106 -13.73 -2.62 -7.66
C GLU A 106 -14.83 -2.52 -6.60
N ARG A 107 -14.49 -2.78 -5.33
CA ARG A 107 -15.46 -2.68 -4.24
C ARG A 107 -16.00 -1.27 -4.06
N LEU A 108 -15.16 -0.25 -4.19
CA LEU A 108 -15.62 1.14 -4.18
C LEU A 108 -16.64 1.42 -5.29
N HIS A 109 -16.39 0.92 -6.49
CA HIS A 109 -17.30 1.07 -7.60
C HIS A 109 -18.67 0.38 -7.32
N GLU A 110 -18.66 -0.86 -6.80
CA GLU A 110 -19.88 -1.59 -6.40
C GLU A 110 -20.70 -0.84 -5.33
N LEU A 111 -20.00 -0.14 -4.41
CA LEU A 111 -20.63 0.66 -3.36
C LEU A 111 -21.05 2.06 -3.84
N ASN A 112 -20.97 2.37 -5.15
CA ASN A 112 -21.15 3.70 -5.70
C ASN A 112 -20.27 4.76 -5.01
N GLY A 113 -19.11 4.34 -4.51
CA GLY A 113 -18.08 5.19 -3.94
C GLY A 113 -17.10 5.67 -5.01
N ARG A 114 -16.12 6.45 -4.57
CA ARG A 114 -15.03 6.91 -5.44
C ARG A 114 -13.70 6.88 -4.69
N PRO A 115 -12.55 6.71 -5.40
CA PRO A 115 -11.23 6.94 -4.82
C PRO A 115 -11.06 8.37 -4.29
N SER A 116 -10.09 8.56 -3.42
CA SER A 116 -9.76 9.89 -2.90
C SER A 116 -9.20 10.80 -3.99
N LEU A 117 -9.64 12.04 -4.03
CA LEU A 117 -9.09 13.07 -4.92
C LEU A 117 -7.64 13.44 -4.58
N LEU A 118 -7.20 13.12 -3.37
CA LEU A 118 -5.85 13.39 -2.90
C LEU A 118 -4.86 12.23 -3.13
N ASN A 119 -5.25 11.19 -3.88
CA ASN A 119 -4.35 10.08 -4.19
C ASN A 119 -2.98 10.52 -4.73
N PRO A 120 -2.85 11.53 -5.61
CA PRO A 120 -1.54 12.01 -6.04
C PRO A 120 -0.68 12.56 -4.89
N VAL A 121 -1.30 13.23 -3.92
CA VAL A 121 -0.62 13.78 -2.72
C VAL A 121 -0.19 12.64 -1.80
N TRP A 122 -1.06 11.66 -1.58
CA TRP A 122 -0.76 10.50 -0.75
C TRP A 122 0.36 9.65 -1.35
N TYR A 123 0.30 9.38 -2.66
CA TYR A 123 1.37 8.69 -3.37
C TYR A 123 2.71 9.42 -3.27
N ALA A 124 2.74 10.72 -3.59
CA ALA A 124 3.97 11.51 -3.54
C ALA A 124 4.57 11.58 -2.12
N GLY A 125 3.72 11.72 -1.09
CA GLY A 125 4.14 11.73 0.31
C GLY A 125 4.75 10.40 0.73
N SER A 126 4.10 9.28 0.42
CA SER A 126 4.60 7.94 0.75
C SER A 126 5.87 7.59 -0.04
N PHE A 127 5.95 7.99 -1.32
CA PHE A 127 7.16 7.84 -2.13
C PHE A 127 8.34 8.60 -1.50
N ALA A 128 8.14 9.85 -1.10
CA ALA A 128 9.18 10.64 -0.44
C ALA A 128 9.64 10.01 0.89
N MET A 129 8.72 9.49 1.70
CA MET A 129 9.03 8.78 2.94
C MET A 129 9.80 7.48 2.68
N GLY A 130 9.39 6.71 1.67
CA GLY A 130 10.08 5.48 1.27
C GLY A 130 11.50 5.74 0.80
N LEU A 131 11.69 6.80 0.00
CA LEU A 131 13.01 7.19 -0.49
C LEU A 131 13.92 7.66 0.67
N LEU A 132 13.37 8.42 1.63
CA LEU A 132 14.08 8.82 2.82
C LEU A 132 14.49 7.61 3.68
N ALA A 133 13.57 6.68 3.92
CA ALA A 133 13.86 5.45 4.64
C ALA A 133 14.98 4.64 3.93
N ALA A 134 14.90 4.50 2.61
CA ALA A 134 15.95 3.88 1.81
C ALA A 134 17.29 4.63 1.94
N ARG A 135 17.30 5.95 1.93
CA ARG A 135 18.54 6.75 2.08
C ARG A 135 19.22 6.54 3.44
N LEU A 136 18.45 6.21 4.47
CA LEU A 136 18.94 5.96 5.84
C LEU A 136 19.54 4.54 6.02
N GLY A 137 19.43 3.67 5.05
CA GLY A 137 20.04 2.36 5.04
C GLY A 137 19.06 1.20 4.90
N LYS A 138 19.55 0.08 4.35
CA LYS A 138 18.73 -1.12 4.04
C LYS A 138 17.89 -1.61 5.23
N ARG A 139 18.49 -1.69 6.42
CA ARG A 139 17.80 -2.17 7.63
C ARG A 139 16.71 -1.21 8.09
N VAL A 140 16.92 0.10 7.94
CA VAL A 140 15.92 1.15 8.24
C VAL A 140 14.79 1.06 7.22
N SER A 141 15.10 0.95 5.94
CA SER A 141 14.14 0.80 4.86
C SER A 141 13.20 -0.38 5.09
N LEU A 142 13.74 -1.57 5.33
CA LEU A 142 12.95 -2.76 5.65
C LEU A 142 12.18 -2.61 6.97
N GLY A 143 12.78 -1.98 7.99
CA GLY A 143 12.10 -1.68 9.25
C GLY A 143 10.91 -0.73 9.07
N PHE A 144 11.00 0.19 8.10
CA PHE A 144 9.88 1.06 7.74
C PHE A 144 8.74 0.26 7.11
N VAL A 145 9.03 -0.71 6.21
CA VAL A 145 8.03 -1.65 5.70
C VAL A 145 7.37 -2.39 6.86
N VAL A 146 8.16 -3.06 7.72
CA VAL A 146 7.62 -3.80 8.88
C VAL A 146 6.63 -2.94 9.70
N ALA A 147 7.03 -1.70 10.03
CA ALA A 147 6.19 -0.82 10.84
C ALA A 147 4.93 -0.36 10.09
N THR A 148 5.01 -0.15 8.78
CA THR A 148 3.86 0.21 7.94
C THR A 148 2.87 -0.93 7.88
N GLU A 149 3.30 -2.15 7.53
CA GLU A 149 2.43 -3.31 7.39
C GLU A 149 1.76 -3.69 8.72
N GLN A 150 2.48 -3.60 9.83
CA GLN A 150 1.88 -3.81 11.16
C GLN A 150 0.80 -2.76 11.49
N GLN A 151 0.98 -1.51 11.06
CA GLN A 151 -0.03 -0.47 11.25
C GLN A 151 -1.22 -0.68 10.34
N VAL A 152 -1.01 -1.11 9.09
CA VAL A 152 -2.08 -1.43 8.14
C VAL A 152 -2.86 -2.64 8.64
N GLU A 153 -2.19 -3.72 9.08
CA GLU A 153 -2.86 -4.89 9.68
C GLU A 153 -3.78 -4.50 10.84
N ALA A 154 -3.27 -3.69 11.78
CA ALA A 154 -4.06 -3.21 12.93
C ALA A 154 -5.23 -2.32 12.48
N HIS A 155 -5.03 -1.50 11.45
CA HIS A 155 -6.07 -0.66 10.87
C HIS A 155 -7.17 -1.49 10.21
N LEU A 156 -6.82 -2.47 9.38
CA LEU A 156 -7.76 -3.40 8.77
C LEU A 156 -8.55 -4.20 9.82
N ALA A 157 -7.89 -4.63 10.90
CA ALA A 157 -8.59 -5.26 12.04
C ALA A 157 -9.65 -4.31 12.65
N SER A 158 -9.36 -3.02 12.76
CA SER A 158 -10.33 -2.04 13.24
C SER A 158 -11.48 -1.82 12.26
N HIS A 159 -11.23 -1.90 10.95
CA HIS A 159 -12.27 -1.80 9.93
C HIS A 159 -13.23 -3.00 9.96
N MET A 160 -12.74 -4.21 10.21
CA MET A 160 -13.57 -5.40 10.37
C MET A 160 -14.57 -5.27 11.53
N THR A 161 -14.27 -4.49 12.58
CA THR A 161 -15.21 -4.22 13.67
C THR A 161 -16.22 -3.10 13.37
N ARG A 162 -16.00 -2.32 12.30
CA ARG A 162 -16.83 -1.17 11.91
C ARG A 162 -17.71 -1.46 10.68
N LEU A 163 -17.25 -2.34 9.81
CA LEU A 163 -18.04 -2.81 8.67
C LEU A 163 -19.30 -3.51 9.15
N ASP A 164 -20.42 -3.26 8.47
CA ASP A 164 -21.65 -3.96 8.76
C ASP A 164 -21.47 -5.48 8.50
N PRO A 165 -21.93 -6.35 9.39
CA PRO A 165 -21.84 -7.80 9.17
C PRO A 165 -22.55 -8.29 7.90
N SER A 166 -23.54 -7.57 7.39
CA SER A 166 -24.21 -7.89 6.12
C SER A 166 -23.37 -7.52 4.89
N ASP A 167 -22.35 -6.68 5.03
CA ASP A 167 -21.39 -6.38 3.96
C ASP A 167 -20.34 -7.50 3.86
N THR A 168 -20.79 -8.66 3.43
CA THR A 168 -19.95 -9.88 3.38
C THR A 168 -18.76 -9.72 2.45
N ARG A 169 -18.91 -8.98 1.33
CA ARG A 169 -17.86 -8.78 0.34
C ARG A 169 -16.75 -7.86 0.88
N SER A 170 -17.09 -6.71 1.46
CA SER A 170 -16.08 -5.82 2.05
C SER A 170 -15.36 -6.50 3.21
N ASN A 171 -16.07 -7.24 4.06
CA ASN A 171 -15.48 -8.01 5.14
C ASN A 171 -14.48 -9.07 4.63
N ALA A 172 -14.81 -9.79 3.54
CA ALA A 172 -13.92 -10.79 2.94
C ALA A 172 -12.65 -10.13 2.36
N ILE A 173 -12.79 -9.03 1.62
CA ILE A 173 -11.65 -8.28 1.07
C ILE A 173 -10.70 -7.84 2.19
N VAL A 174 -11.23 -7.17 3.22
CA VAL A 174 -10.44 -6.65 4.34
C VAL A 174 -9.77 -7.78 5.13
N ALA A 175 -10.45 -8.93 5.30
CA ALA A 175 -9.86 -10.09 5.96
C ALA A 175 -8.68 -10.69 5.19
N HIS A 176 -8.78 -10.76 3.86
CA HIS A 176 -7.69 -11.22 2.99
C HIS A 176 -6.50 -10.26 3.03
N MET A 177 -6.73 -8.96 2.80
CA MET A 177 -5.70 -7.93 2.90
C MET A 177 -4.95 -8.02 4.23
N LYS A 178 -5.68 -8.07 5.36
CA LYS A 178 -5.07 -8.21 6.69
C LYS A 178 -4.12 -9.40 6.81
N GLN A 179 -4.46 -10.55 6.22
CA GLN A 179 -3.57 -11.73 6.24
C GLN A 179 -2.32 -11.51 5.41
N ASP A 180 -2.45 -10.83 4.28
CA ASP A 180 -1.36 -10.50 3.38
C ASP A 180 -0.38 -9.52 4.06
N GLU A 181 -0.89 -8.45 4.71
CA GLU A 181 -0.07 -7.49 5.45
C GLU A 181 0.74 -8.15 6.59
N ALA A 182 0.12 -9.07 7.32
CA ALA A 182 0.84 -9.84 8.34
C ALA A 182 1.98 -10.69 7.73
N ARG A 183 1.82 -11.18 6.49
CA ARG A 183 2.89 -11.89 5.76
C ARG A 183 3.98 -10.94 5.27
N HIS A 184 3.61 -9.77 4.73
CA HIS A 184 4.56 -8.75 4.27
C HIS A 184 5.44 -8.28 5.42
N ALA A 185 4.87 -7.95 6.57
CA ALA A 185 5.62 -7.59 7.78
C ALA A 185 6.63 -8.67 8.17
N LYS A 186 6.23 -9.95 8.19
CA LYS A 186 7.11 -11.08 8.52
C LYS A 186 8.23 -11.25 7.49
N ARG A 187 7.94 -11.13 6.19
CA ARG A 187 8.94 -11.23 5.10
C ARG A 187 9.97 -10.09 5.22
N ALA A 188 9.53 -8.86 5.44
CA ALA A 188 10.42 -7.71 5.61
C ALA A 188 11.28 -7.84 6.88
N GLN A 189 10.72 -8.35 7.98
CA GLN A 189 11.46 -8.64 9.20
C GLN A 189 12.53 -9.71 8.96
N ALA A 190 12.19 -10.81 8.29
CA ALA A 190 13.12 -11.88 7.95
C ALA A 190 14.23 -11.43 6.99
N ALA A 191 13.95 -10.47 6.11
CA ALA A 191 14.92 -9.85 5.22
C ALA A 191 15.89 -8.89 5.94
N GLY A 192 15.75 -8.71 7.26
CA GLY A 192 16.67 -7.92 8.10
C GLY A 192 16.14 -6.53 8.49
N GLY A 193 14.83 -6.31 8.40
CA GLY A 193 14.19 -5.10 8.90
C GLY A 193 14.44 -4.88 10.38
N MET A 194 14.91 -3.69 10.75
CA MET A 194 15.11 -3.34 12.15
C MET A 194 13.82 -2.83 12.79
N THR A 195 13.67 -3.03 14.09
CA THR A 195 12.60 -2.35 14.84
C THR A 195 12.91 -0.85 14.89
N LEU A 196 11.97 -0.04 14.38
CA LEU A 196 12.13 1.41 14.41
C LEU A 196 11.96 1.97 15.83
N PRO A 197 12.65 3.06 16.18
CA PRO A 197 12.48 3.74 17.46
C PRO A 197 11.01 4.16 17.70
N GLN A 198 10.58 4.13 18.95
CA GLN A 198 9.21 4.49 19.37
C GLN A 198 8.75 5.87 18.85
N PRO A 199 9.57 6.95 18.89
CA PRO A 199 9.16 8.26 18.35
C PRO A 199 8.85 8.20 16.85
N VAL A 200 9.64 7.44 16.07
CA VAL A 200 9.41 7.27 14.61
C VAL A 200 8.08 6.55 14.37
N GLN A 201 7.84 5.45 15.08
CA GLN A 201 6.57 4.72 14.98
C GLN A 201 5.37 5.61 15.39
N ALA A 202 5.53 6.46 16.41
CA ALA A 202 4.49 7.40 16.82
C ALA A 202 4.21 8.45 15.74
N ALA A 203 5.26 9.00 15.11
CA ALA A 203 5.12 9.93 13.98
C ALA A 203 4.39 9.27 12.79
N MET A 204 4.75 8.01 12.44
CA MET A 204 4.08 7.24 11.40
C MET A 204 2.58 7.05 11.72
N ARG A 205 2.23 6.67 12.95
CA ARG A 205 0.81 6.57 13.37
C ARG A 205 0.08 7.90 13.28
N GLY A 206 0.74 9.01 13.62
CA GLY A 206 0.19 10.37 13.49
C GLY A 206 -0.12 10.72 12.03
N ALA A 207 0.83 10.48 11.13
CA ALA A 207 0.66 10.70 9.69
C ALA A 207 -0.47 9.82 9.12
N ALA A 208 -0.50 8.54 9.48
CA ALA A 208 -1.55 7.61 9.07
C ALA A 208 -2.93 8.07 9.57
N LYS A 209 -3.04 8.57 10.80
CA LYS A 209 -4.31 9.08 11.34
C LYS A 209 -4.80 10.32 10.58
N ILE A 210 -3.92 11.23 10.19
CA ILE A 210 -4.28 12.38 9.34
C ILE A 210 -4.79 11.89 8.00
N MET A 211 -4.03 11.04 7.33
CA MET A 211 -4.39 10.48 6.03
C MET A 211 -5.76 9.77 6.08
N THR A 212 -5.97 8.84 7.01
CA THR A 212 -7.22 8.08 7.13
C THR A 212 -8.42 8.98 7.45
N THR A 213 -8.24 10.00 8.31
CA THR A 213 -9.30 10.96 8.66
C THR A 213 -9.73 11.79 7.46
N VAL A 214 -8.77 12.22 6.63
CA VAL A 214 -9.04 12.98 5.41
C VAL A 214 -9.67 12.08 4.35
N ALA A 215 -9.09 10.90 4.10
CA ALA A 215 -9.56 9.96 3.09
C ALA A 215 -11.00 9.46 3.32
N GLN A 216 -11.46 9.42 4.58
CA GLN A 216 -12.87 9.11 4.86
C GLN A 216 -13.86 10.14 4.28
N ARG A 217 -13.43 11.35 4.01
CA ARG A 217 -14.30 12.48 3.62
C ARG A 217 -14.18 12.87 2.14
N ILE A 218 -12.99 12.70 1.56
CA ILE A 218 -12.67 13.17 0.21
C ILE A 218 -12.06 12.10 -0.67
#